data_d550d9b13be7a616f25c0de6d9e38757
#
_entry.id   d550d9b13be7a616f25c0de6d9e38757
#
_cell.length_a   1.000
_cell.length_b   1.000
_cell.length_c   1.000
_cell.angle_alpha   90.00
_cell.angle_beta   90.00
_cell.angle_gamma   90.00
#
_symmetry.space_group_name_H-M   'P 1'
#
loop_
_entity.id
_entity.type
_entity.pdbx_description
1 polymer ?
#
loop_
_entity_poly.entity_id
_entity_poly.type
_entity_poly.pdbx_seq_one_letter_code
_entity_poly.pdbx_strand_id
1 'polypeptide(L)'
;MRIPPERLVPALYWTFRAWEATLRIEEVNLDPVRRIWDQGGRVVFACWHNELFACITGRADKKMVTIVSASGDGALLAGVLSRLGFWCARGSSSRFGVRALVQAVKVMRDQGRDGVVTVDGPRGPRHQVKDGVVYLAHRLGAYLVPTRGLSSRKHVFARAWDRFELPLPLARCRVVYGEPYRIEAETLDQPAVDRETARLAEKLHALG
;
A
#
# COMPACT_ATOMS: atom_id res chain seq x y z
N MET A 1 25.67 20.08 10.21
CA MET A 1 25.89 19.36 8.93
C MET A 1 24.70 18.39 8.75
N ARG A 2 23.80 18.61 7.77
CA ARG A 2 22.67 17.70 7.54
C ARG A 2 23.21 16.48 6.78
N ILE A 3 23.02 15.28 7.35
CA ILE A 3 23.39 14.02 6.69
C ILE A 3 22.50 13.86 5.45
N PRO A 4 23.07 13.65 4.25
CA PRO A 4 22.26 13.41 3.05
C PRO A 4 21.36 12.19 3.24
N PRO A 5 20.07 12.26 2.83
CA PRO A 5 19.11 11.16 3.00
C PRO A 5 19.63 9.81 2.48
N GLU A 6 20.36 9.83 1.40
CA GLU A 6 20.90 8.63 0.75
C GLU A 6 21.84 7.81 1.65
N ARG A 7 22.55 8.49 2.58
CA ARG A 7 23.44 7.82 3.55
C ARG A 7 22.66 7.14 4.68
N LEU A 8 21.43 7.56 4.96
CA LEU A 8 20.58 6.97 5.99
C LEU A 8 19.82 5.73 5.48
N VAL A 9 19.55 5.65 4.17
CA VAL A 9 18.76 4.56 3.58
C VAL A 9 19.30 3.17 3.88
N PRO A 10 20.62 2.88 3.81
CA PRO A 10 21.13 1.55 4.16
C PRO A 10 20.87 1.17 5.62
N ALA A 11 21.11 2.11 6.53
CA ALA A 11 20.87 1.87 7.97
C ALA A 11 19.38 1.62 8.25
N LEU A 12 18.50 2.44 7.68
CA LEU A 12 17.04 2.29 7.81
C LEU A 12 16.56 0.96 7.21
N TYR A 13 17.09 0.56 6.06
CA TYR A 13 16.78 -0.72 5.43
C TYR A 13 17.14 -1.90 6.35
N TRP A 14 18.36 -1.92 6.90
CA TRP A 14 18.79 -3.01 7.78
C TRP A 14 18.05 -3.00 9.12
N THR A 15 17.73 -1.80 9.66
CA THR A 15 16.85 -1.66 10.83
C THR A 15 15.47 -2.25 10.56
N PHE A 16 14.87 -1.93 9.41
CA PHE A 16 13.59 -2.51 9.01
C PHE A 16 13.67 -4.04 8.88
N ARG A 17 14.69 -4.57 8.21
CA ARG A 17 14.87 -6.02 8.04
C ARG A 17 15.09 -6.76 9.37
N ALA A 18 15.89 -6.18 10.26
CA ALA A 18 16.10 -6.74 11.59
C ALA A 18 14.79 -6.74 12.42
N TRP A 19 14.02 -5.64 12.31
CA TRP A 19 12.72 -5.54 12.97
C TRP A 19 11.71 -6.54 12.39
N GLU A 20 11.58 -6.59 11.08
CA GLU A 20 10.72 -7.53 10.36
C GLU A 20 11.03 -8.97 10.75
N ALA A 21 12.30 -9.35 10.86
CA ALA A 21 12.74 -10.69 11.24
C ALA A 21 12.28 -11.11 12.65
N THR A 22 11.95 -10.16 13.52
CA THR A 22 11.38 -10.46 14.84
C THR A 22 9.88 -10.73 14.82
N LEU A 23 9.19 -10.40 13.73
CA LEU A 23 7.74 -10.49 13.64
C LEU A 23 7.30 -11.88 13.16
N ARG A 24 6.15 -12.31 13.64
CA ARG A 24 5.49 -13.54 13.16
C ARG A 24 4.41 -13.15 12.15
N ILE A 25 4.75 -13.21 10.87
CA ILE A 25 3.85 -12.81 9.79
C ILE A 25 2.94 -13.97 9.42
N GLU A 26 1.63 -13.71 9.37
CA GLU A 26 0.59 -14.64 8.96
C GLU A 26 -0.24 -14.01 7.84
N GLU A 27 -0.30 -14.64 6.68
CA GLU A 27 -1.16 -14.22 5.57
C GLU A 27 -2.50 -14.97 5.65
N VAL A 28 -3.60 -14.21 5.75
CA VAL A 28 -4.94 -14.76 5.94
C VAL A 28 -5.77 -14.50 4.69
N ASN A 29 -6.40 -15.53 4.15
CA ASN A 29 -7.26 -15.50 2.96
C ASN A 29 -6.52 -15.05 1.67
N LEU A 30 -5.29 -15.53 1.45
CA LEU A 30 -4.50 -15.21 0.25
C LEU A 30 -4.89 -16.04 -0.99
N ASP A 31 -5.58 -17.16 -0.84
CA ASP A 31 -5.86 -18.09 -1.93
C ASP A 31 -6.68 -17.48 -3.09
N PRO A 32 -7.67 -16.59 -2.87
CA PRO A 32 -8.33 -15.87 -3.96
C PRO A 32 -7.35 -15.03 -4.80
N VAL A 33 -6.36 -14.42 -4.16
CA VAL A 33 -5.33 -13.63 -4.84
C VAL A 33 -4.39 -14.53 -5.64
N ARG A 34 -4.00 -15.69 -5.08
CA ARG A 34 -3.17 -16.69 -5.78
C ARG A 34 -3.83 -17.15 -7.08
N ARG A 35 -5.14 -17.45 -7.05
CA ARG A 35 -5.90 -17.83 -8.26
C ARG A 35 -5.86 -16.74 -9.33
N ILE A 36 -5.90 -15.45 -8.95
CA ILE A 36 -5.77 -14.34 -9.90
C ILE A 36 -4.38 -14.34 -10.55
N TRP A 37 -3.32 -14.54 -9.76
CA TRP A 37 -1.95 -14.61 -10.27
C TRP A 37 -1.75 -15.80 -11.22
N ASP A 38 -2.27 -16.96 -10.86
CA ASP A 38 -2.21 -18.18 -11.68
C ASP A 38 -2.88 -18.00 -13.06
N GLN A 39 -3.89 -17.13 -13.12
CA GLN A 39 -4.57 -16.74 -14.35
C GLN A 39 -3.91 -15.56 -15.09
N GLY A 40 -2.72 -15.11 -14.63
CA GLY A 40 -2.01 -13.94 -15.20
C GLY A 40 -2.68 -12.60 -14.90
N GLY A 41 -3.63 -12.58 -13.97
CA GLY A 41 -4.28 -11.36 -13.50
C GLY A 41 -3.37 -10.50 -12.63
N ARG A 42 -3.75 -9.23 -12.45
CA ARG A 42 -3.05 -8.27 -11.59
C ARG A 42 -3.92 -7.80 -10.47
N VAL A 43 -3.27 -7.45 -9.36
CA VAL A 43 -3.95 -6.97 -8.17
C VAL A 43 -3.42 -5.60 -7.72
N VAL A 44 -4.29 -4.85 -7.08
CA VAL A 44 -3.95 -3.64 -6.32
C VAL A 44 -4.39 -3.87 -4.88
N PHE A 45 -3.43 -4.08 -4.01
CA PHE A 45 -3.66 -4.16 -2.57
C PHE A 45 -3.96 -2.77 -2.03
N ALA A 46 -5.11 -2.62 -1.41
CA ALA A 46 -5.61 -1.38 -0.84
C ALA A 46 -5.61 -1.49 0.69
N CYS A 47 -4.82 -0.67 1.38
CA CYS A 47 -4.69 -0.73 2.84
C CYS A 47 -4.75 0.67 3.47
N TRP A 48 -5.01 0.74 4.78
CA TRP A 48 -4.93 1.97 5.53
C TRP A 48 -3.48 2.38 5.79
N HIS A 49 -3.21 3.69 5.83
CA HIS A 49 -1.86 4.24 6.01
C HIS A 49 -1.26 3.87 7.37
N ASN A 50 -2.09 3.85 8.42
CA ASN A 50 -1.62 3.50 9.76
C ASN A 50 -1.12 2.05 9.89
N GLU A 51 -1.54 1.14 9.02
CA GLU A 51 -1.20 -0.28 9.03
C GLU A 51 -0.09 -0.63 8.03
N LEU A 52 0.46 0.38 7.35
CA LEU A 52 1.42 0.19 6.25
C LEU A 52 2.60 -0.71 6.64
N PHE A 53 3.13 -0.59 7.86
CA PHE A 53 4.28 -1.40 8.30
C PHE A 53 3.97 -2.89 8.19
N ALA A 54 2.86 -3.34 8.76
CA ALA A 54 2.44 -4.74 8.68
C ALA A 54 2.08 -5.16 7.24
N CYS A 55 1.50 -4.26 6.45
CA CYS A 55 1.13 -4.57 5.06
C CYS A 55 2.32 -4.76 4.12
N ILE A 56 3.49 -4.16 4.40
CA ILE A 56 4.69 -4.31 3.57
C ILE A 56 5.61 -5.44 4.04
N THR A 57 5.48 -5.89 5.29
CA THR A 57 6.28 -7.01 5.81
C THR A 57 5.98 -8.31 5.04
N GLY A 58 6.98 -9.16 4.86
CA GLY A 58 6.85 -10.39 4.09
C GLY A 58 6.67 -10.20 2.57
N ARG A 59 6.71 -8.96 2.09
CA ARG A 59 6.54 -8.61 0.66
C ARG A 59 7.81 -8.18 -0.03
N ALA A 60 8.95 -8.28 0.62
CA ALA A 60 10.26 -8.18 -0.02
C ALA A 60 10.29 -9.18 -1.18
N ASP A 61 10.86 -8.77 -2.32
CA ASP A 61 10.98 -9.53 -3.57
C ASP A 61 9.70 -9.67 -4.42
N LYS A 62 8.55 -9.16 -3.99
CA LYS A 62 7.28 -9.26 -4.75
C LYS A 62 7.08 -8.16 -5.80
N LYS A 63 8.16 -7.51 -6.26
CA LYS A 63 8.17 -6.57 -7.41
C LYS A 63 6.92 -5.68 -7.51
N MET A 64 6.51 -5.07 -6.39
CA MET A 64 5.29 -4.25 -6.32
C MET A 64 5.56 -2.80 -6.71
N VAL A 65 4.51 -2.12 -7.12
CA VAL A 65 4.48 -0.67 -7.35
C VAL A 65 3.73 0.01 -6.21
N THR A 66 4.28 1.10 -5.70
CA THR A 66 3.58 1.95 -4.71
C THR A 66 3.73 3.42 -5.02
N ILE A 67 2.89 4.26 -4.43
CA ILE A 67 2.95 5.72 -4.57
C ILE A 67 3.45 6.30 -3.25
N VAL A 68 4.54 7.04 -3.30
CA VAL A 68 5.19 7.64 -2.13
C VAL A 68 5.23 9.16 -2.26
N SER A 69 5.00 9.86 -1.15
CA SER A 69 5.06 11.33 -1.11
C SER A 69 6.36 11.87 -1.71
N ALA A 70 6.27 13.02 -2.42
CA ALA A 70 7.43 13.72 -2.95
C ALA A 70 8.28 14.47 -1.89
N SER A 71 7.88 14.43 -0.61
CA SER A 71 8.61 15.05 0.52
C SER A 71 9.98 14.40 0.76
N GLY A 72 10.81 15.06 1.58
CA GLY A 72 12.10 14.52 2.04
C GLY A 72 11.96 13.19 2.77
N ASP A 73 10.99 13.07 3.70
CA ASP A 73 10.71 11.82 4.41
C ASP A 73 10.24 10.73 3.45
N GLY A 74 9.41 11.10 2.45
CA GLY A 74 9.04 10.20 1.37
C GLY A 74 10.24 9.74 0.53
N ALA A 75 11.31 10.54 0.40
CA ALA A 75 12.53 10.12 -0.30
C ALA A 75 13.27 9.03 0.49
N LEU A 76 13.36 9.15 1.80
CA LEU A 76 13.93 8.12 2.67
C LEU A 76 13.13 6.82 2.57
N LEU A 77 11.80 6.92 2.70
CA LEU A 77 10.91 5.75 2.58
C LEU A 77 11.04 5.09 1.21
N ALA A 78 11.01 5.86 0.11
CA ALA A 78 11.18 5.33 -1.23
C ALA A 78 12.53 4.64 -1.41
N GLY A 79 13.61 5.17 -0.82
CA GLY A 79 14.92 4.54 -0.82
C GLY A 79 14.93 3.18 -0.12
N VAL A 80 14.27 3.05 1.02
CA VAL A 80 14.10 1.77 1.74
C VAL A 80 13.25 0.81 0.93
N LEU A 81 12.08 1.25 0.46
CA LEU A 81 11.17 0.42 -0.32
C LEU A 81 11.80 -0.08 -1.62
N SER A 82 12.61 0.75 -2.30
CA SER A 82 13.33 0.32 -3.51
C SER A 82 14.31 -0.81 -3.22
N ARG A 83 14.98 -0.80 -2.06
CA ARG A 83 15.84 -1.92 -1.61
C ARG A 83 15.06 -3.19 -1.26
N LEU A 84 13.78 -3.03 -0.90
CA LEU A 84 12.83 -4.13 -0.69
C LEU A 84 12.18 -4.63 -1.99
N GLY A 85 12.61 -4.15 -3.18
CA GLY A 85 12.09 -4.58 -4.48
C GLY A 85 10.89 -3.78 -4.99
N PHE A 86 10.41 -2.78 -4.24
CA PHE A 86 9.30 -1.93 -4.68
C PHE A 86 9.75 -0.91 -5.72
N TRP A 87 8.92 -0.66 -6.70
CA TRP A 87 9.03 0.50 -7.55
C TRP A 87 8.14 1.63 -6.98
N CYS A 88 8.74 2.81 -6.76
CA CYS A 88 8.06 3.92 -6.07
C CYS A 88 7.77 5.06 -7.04
N ALA A 89 6.49 5.27 -7.38
CA ALA A 89 6.05 6.50 -8.03
C ALA A 89 6.07 7.65 -7.01
N ARG A 90 6.70 8.78 -7.38
CA ARG A 90 6.83 9.93 -6.47
C ARG A 90 5.76 10.98 -6.72
N GLY A 91 4.86 11.15 -5.76
CA GLY A 91 3.76 12.12 -5.83
C GLY A 91 2.84 12.04 -4.61
N SER A 92 1.88 12.92 -4.53
CA SER A 92 0.82 12.90 -3.52
C SER A 92 -0.45 13.51 -4.13
N SER A 93 -1.55 13.59 -3.37
CA SER A 93 -2.90 14.05 -3.77
C SER A 93 -2.98 15.52 -4.30
N SER A 94 -2.05 15.93 -5.14
CA SER A 94 -1.97 17.21 -5.83
C SER A 94 -1.70 16.96 -7.31
N ARG A 95 -1.39 18.00 -8.11
CA ARG A 95 -0.97 17.86 -9.53
C ARG A 95 0.14 16.81 -9.73
N PHE A 96 1.03 16.62 -8.74
CA PHE A 96 2.04 15.56 -8.75
C PHE A 96 1.43 14.16 -8.51
N GLY A 97 0.27 14.06 -7.88
CA GLY A 97 -0.42 12.79 -7.64
C GLY A 97 -0.90 12.13 -8.94
N VAL A 98 -1.47 12.91 -9.86
CA VAL A 98 -1.91 12.41 -11.17
C VAL A 98 -0.73 11.87 -11.98
N ARG A 99 0.42 12.58 -11.98
CA ARG A 99 1.64 12.11 -12.66
C ARG A 99 2.18 10.81 -12.04
N ALA A 100 2.19 10.72 -10.72
CA ALA A 100 2.61 9.51 -10.02
C ALA A 100 1.68 8.33 -10.34
N LEU A 101 0.37 8.58 -10.39
CA LEU A 101 -0.63 7.57 -10.77
C LEU A 101 -0.39 7.06 -12.20
N VAL A 102 -0.21 7.97 -13.16
CA VAL A 102 0.08 7.61 -14.56
C VAL A 102 1.38 6.79 -14.67
N GLN A 103 2.42 7.18 -13.94
CA GLN A 103 3.68 6.43 -13.90
C GLN A 103 3.47 5.04 -13.28
N ALA A 104 2.72 4.93 -12.18
CA ALA A 104 2.40 3.66 -11.54
C ALA A 104 1.67 2.73 -12.51
N VAL A 105 0.60 3.22 -13.18
CA VAL A 105 -0.13 2.47 -14.22
C VAL A 105 0.81 1.97 -15.32
N LYS A 106 1.68 2.85 -15.85
CA LYS A 106 2.62 2.48 -16.89
C LYS A 106 3.55 1.35 -16.45
N VAL A 107 4.19 1.48 -15.29
CA VAL A 107 5.13 0.47 -14.78
C VAL A 107 4.43 -0.84 -14.44
N MET A 108 3.26 -0.80 -13.83
CA MET A 108 2.47 -1.99 -13.54
C MET A 108 2.10 -2.74 -14.82
N ARG A 109 1.73 -2.02 -15.88
CA ARG A 109 1.37 -2.60 -17.17
C ARG A 109 2.59 -3.18 -17.88
N ASP A 110 3.64 -2.38 -18.03
CA ASP A 110 4.82 -2.73 -18.85
C ASP A 110 5.67 -3.82 -18.20
N GLN A 111 5.72 -3.87 -16.86
CA GLN A 111 6.56 -4.80 -16.12
C GLN A 111 5.79 -5.95 -15.44
N GLY A 112 4.47 -6.03 -15.62
CA GLY A 112 3.66 -7.08 -15.00
C GLY A 112 3.65 -7.05 -13.48
N ARG A 113 3.75 -5.85 -12.85
CA ARG A 113 3.81 -5.70 -11.40
C ARG A 113 2.43 -5.50 -10.79
N ASP A 114 2.28 -5.96 -9.55
CA ASP A 114 1.12 -5.62 -8.72
C ASP A 114 1.31 -4.26 -8.04
N GLY A 115 0.21 -3.69 -7.51
CA GLY A 115 0.24 -2.45 -6.77
C GLY A 115 -0.04 -2.64 -5.28
N VAL A 116 0.51 -1.76 -4.44
CA VAL A 116 0.09 -1.57 -3.06
C VAL A 116 -0.09 -0.09 -2.77
N VAL A 117 -1.26 0.30 -2.30
CA VAL A 117 -1.63 1.70 -2.12
C VAL A 117 -2.26 1.91 -0.74
N THR A 118 -1.77 2.93 -0.03
CA THR A 118 -2.46 3.43 1.16
C THR A 118 -3.59 4.36 0.73
N VAL A 119 -4.82 3.92 0.98
CA VAL A 119 -6.02 4.51 0.34
C VAL A 119 -6.43 5.87 0.92
N ASP A 120 -6.05 6.16 2.15
CA ASP A 120 -6.27 7.47 2.79
C ASP A 120 -5.15 8.48 2.49
N GLY A 121 -4.07 8.01 1.82
CA GLY A 121 -2.97 8.85 1.35
C GLY A 121 -2.13 9.47 2.48
N PRO A 122 -1.10 10.26 2.15
CA PRO A 122 -0.11 10.72 3.14
C PRO A 122 -0.57 11.90 4.01
N ARG A 123 -1.77 12.44 3.81
CA ARG A 123 -2.30 13.59 4.54
C ARG A 123 -3.68 13.36 5.13
N GLY A 124 -4.21 12.15 4.96
CA GLY A 124 -5.56 11.82 5.43
C GLY A 124 -6.69 12.58 4.74
N PRO A 125 -7.86 12.64 5.36
CA PRO A 125 -8.15 12.16 6.72
C PRO A 125 -8.01 10.65 6.89
N ARG A 126 -7.73 10.22 8.12
CA ARG A 126 -7.56 8.81 8.46
C ARG A 126 -8.83 8.01 8.12
N HIS A 127 -8.64 6.83 7.52
CA HIS A 127 -9.71 5.91 7.16
C HIS A 127 -10.76 6.50 6.19
N GLN A 128 -10.34 7.42 5.32
CA GLN A 128 -11.14 7.89 4.19
C GLN A 128 -10.47 7.49 2.88
N VAL A 129 -11.14 6.66 2.11
CA VAL A 129 -10.64 6.21 0.80
C VAL A 129 -10.62 7.37 -0.18
N LYS A 130 -9.50 7.55 -0.88
CA LYS A 130 -9.33 8.54 -1.95
C LYS A 130 -9.46 7.89 -3.33
N ASP A 131 -9.89 8.67 -4.28
CA ASP A 131 -10.21 8.27 -5.66
C ASP A 131 -9.05 7.59 -6.38
N GLY A 132 -7.80 7.95 -6.03
CA GLY A 132 -6.60 7.48 -6.75
C GLY A 132 -6.49 5.97 -6.90
N VAL A 133 -6.90 5.20 -5.89
CA VAL A 133 -6.85 3.74 -5.95
C VAL A 133 -7.89 3.17 -6.91
N VAL A 134 -9.07 3.80 -7.01
CA VAL A 134 -10.15 3.44 -7.93
C VAL A 134 -9.68 3.66 -9.38
N TYR A 135 -9.13 4.84 -9.66
CA TYR A 135 -8.56 5.15 -10.98
C TYR A 135 -7.42 4.20 -11.35
N LEU A 136 -6.53 3.87 -10.40
CA LEU A 136 -5.42 2.95 -10.65
C LEU A 136 -5.93 1.56 -11.06
N ALA A 137 -6.82 0.98 -10.27
CA ALA A 137 -7.35 -0.35 -10.52
C ALA A 137 -8.15 -0.42 -11.84
N HIS A 138 -9.02 0.55 -12.07
CA HIS A 138 -9.82 0.64 -13.29
C HIS A 138 -8.96 0.75 -14.56
N ARG A 139 -7.97 1.66 -14.58
CA ARG A 139 -7.07 1.87 -15.72
C ARG A 139 -6.23 0.64 -16.06
N LEU A 140 -6.00 -0.22 -15.11
CA LEU A 140 -5.24 -1.46 -15.28
C LEU A 140 -6.13 -2.67 -15.57
N GLY A 141 -7.44 -2.57 -15.38
CA GLY A 141 -8.32 -3.73 -15.32
C GLY A 141 -7.90 -4.71 -14.21
N ALA A 142 -7.26 -4.20 -13.15
CA ALA A 142 -6.75 -4.99 -12.04
C ALA A 142 -7.83 -5.25 -11.00
N TYR A 143 -7.68 -6.34 -10.24
CA TYR A 143 -8.51 -6.59 -9.08
C TYR A 143 -8.09 -5.69 -7.91
N LEU A 144 -9.04 -5.05 -7.25
CA LEU A 144 -8.86 -4.43 -5.94
C LEU A 144 -8.92 -5.50 -4.87
N VAL A 145 -7.94 -5.49 -3.96
CA VAL A 145 -7.85 -6.39 -2.82
C VAL A 145 -7.82 -5.57 -1.54
N PRO A 146 -8.95 -5.43 -0.82
CA PRO A 146 -8.96 -4.81 0.49
C PRO A 146 -7.99 -5.55 1.40
N THR A 147 -7.09 -4.84 2.07
CA THR A 147 -6.01 -5.47 2.84
C THR A 147 -5.85 -4.78 4.19
N ARG A 148 -5.78 -5.56 5.27
CA ARG A 148 -5.52 -5.05 6.61
C ARG A 148 -4.23 -5.64 7.17
N GLY A 149 -3.50 -4.82 7.92
CA GLY A 149 -2.29 -5.23 8.63
C GLY A 149 -2.51 -5.18 10.14
N LEU A 150 -2.99 -6.27 10.72
CA LEU A 150 -3.40 -6.35 12.13
C LEU A 150 -2.29 -6.92 13.00
N SER A 151 -1.83 -6.14 14.00
CA SER A 151 -0.76 -6.55 14.91
C SER A 151 -1.28 -6.80 16.32
N SER A 152 -0.91 -7.94 16.90
CA SER A 152 -1.34 -8.35 18.25
C SER A 152 -0.80 -7.44 19.35
N ARG A 153 0.40 -6.87 19.15
CA ARG A 153 1.03 -5.88 20.02
C ARG A 153 1.67 -4.81 19.14
N LYS A 154 1.35 -3.55 19.41
CA LYS A 154 1.81 -2.42 18.61
C LYS A 154 1.97 -1.17 19.45
N HIS A 155 2.89 -0.31 19.05
CA HIS A 155 2.95 1.06 19.50
C HIS A 155 2.11 1.92 18.54
N VAL A 156 1.23 2.75 19.09
CA VAL A 156 0.40 3.68 18.31
C VAL A 156 0.93 5.10 18.52
N PHE A 157 1.35 5.73 17.43
CA PHE A 157 1.77 7.13 17.45
C PHE A 157 0.56 8.05 17.51
N ALA A 158 -0.01 8.24 18.69
CA ALA A 158 -1.30 8.91 18.89
C ALA A 158 -1.34 10.37 18.38
N ARG A 159 -0.19 11.04 18.25
CA ARG A 159 -0.07 12.42 17.74
C ARG A 159 0.06 12.48 16.21
N ALA A 160 0.32 11.36 15.53
CA ALA A 160 0.32 11.31 14.07
C ALA A 160 -1.12 11.39 13.55
N TRP A 161 -1.32 12.05 12.40
CA TRP A 161 -2.65 12.22 11.79
C TRP A 161 -3.35 10.89 11.51
N ASP A 162 -2.57 9.86 11.13
CA ASP A 162 -3.03 8.50 10.83
C ASP A 162 -3.07 7.59 12.05
N ARG A 163 -2.48 8.00 13.18
CA ARG A 163 -2.22 7.14 14.34
C ARG A 163 -1.42 5.91 13.93
N PHE A 164 -0.29 6.12 13.23
CA PHE A 164 0.56 5.06 12.71
C PHE A 164 0.83 3.97 13.74
N GLU A 165 0.76 2.72 13.29
CA GLU A 165 0.91 1.54 14.11
C GLU A 165 2.23 0.84 13.80
N LEU A 166 3.12 0.80 14.79
CA LEU A 166 4.38 0.06 14.70
C LEU A 166 4.26 -1.25 15.48
N PRO A 167 4.27 -2.41 14.82
CA PRO A 167 4.29 -3.70 15.51
C PRO A 167 5.49 -3.80 16.46
N LEU A 168 5.27 -4.26 17.69
CA LEU A 168 6.37 -4.50 18.62
C LEU A 168 7.14 -5.77 18.24
N PRO A 169 8.42 -5.88 18.59
CA PRO A 169 9.17 -7.12 18.39
C PRO A 169 8.43 -8.35 18.94
N LEU A 170 8.52 -9.47 18.24
CA LEU A 170 7.83 -10.73 18.52
C LEU A 170 6.30 -10.69 18.42
N ALA A 171 5.72 -9.60 17.93
CA ALA A 171 4.28 -9.52 17.68
C ALA A 171 3.87 -10.46 16.54
N ARG A 172 2.65 -11.01 16.65
CA ARG A 172 1.99 -11.65 15.52
C ARG A 172 1.35 -10.56 14.66
N CYS A 173 1.71 -10.53 13.38
CA CYS A 173 1.17 -9.61 12.38
C CYS A 173 0.36 -10.42 11.37
N ARG A 174 -0.94 -10.20 11.32
CA ARG A 174 -1.84 -10.83 10.34
C ARG A 174 -2.07 -9.86 9.21
N VAL A 175 -1.69 -10.28 8.00
CA VAL A 175 -2.05 -9.58 6.76
C VAL A 175 -3.31 -10.26 6.22
N VAL A 176 -4.45 -9.60 6.39
CA VAL A 176 -5.76 -10.14 6.04
C VAL A 176 -6.19 -9.59 4.70
N TYR A 177 -6.47 -10.48 3.75
CA TYR A 177 -6.95 -10.13 2.41
C TYR A 177 -8.46 -10.31 2.34
N GLY A 178 -9.17 -9.25 1.95
CA GLY A 178 -10.58 -9.32 1.61
C GLY A 178 -10.78 -9.95 0.23
N GLU A 179 -12.03 -10.25 -0.08
CA GLU A 179 -12.38 -10.81 -1.40
C GLU A 179 -12.01 -9.83 -2.51
N PRO A 180 -11.17 -10.26 -3.49
CA PRO A 180 -10.80 -9.45 -4.63
C PRO A 180 -12.02 -9.12 -5.50
N TYR A 181 -12.07 -7.90 -6.05
CA TYR A 181 -13.14 -7.51 -6.97
C TYR A 181 -12.62 -6.57 -8.05
N ARG A 182 -13.31 -6.51 -9.19
CA ARG A 182 -13.04 -5.56 -10.26
C ARG A 182 -14.03 -4.41 -10.21
N ILE A 183 -13.59 -3.27 -10.75
CA ILE A 183 -14.46 -2.13 -11.01
C ILE A 183 -15.06 -2.35 -12.39
N GLU A 184 -16.36 -2.57 -12.45
CA GLU A 184 -17.08 -2.95 -13.67
C GLU A 184 -17.62 -1.75 -14.46
N ALA A 185 -17.49 -0.53 -13.93
CA ALA A 185 -17.93 0.68 -14.61
C ALA A 185 -17.17 0.88 -15.94
N GLU A 186 -17.86 1.06 -17.05
CA GLU A 186 -17.25 1.36 -18.35
C GLU A 186 -16.51 2.69 -18.32
N THR A 187 -17.10 3.69 -17.67
CA THR A 187 -16.52 5.03 -17.46
C THR A 187 -16.56 5.37 -15.98
N LEU A 188 -15.49 6.00 -15.50
CA LEU A 188 -15.41 6.52 -14.13
C LEU A 188 -15.87 7.98 -14.11
N ASP A 189 -17.18 8.18 -14.03
CA ASP A 189 -17.76 9.46 -13.61
C ASP A 189 -17.67 9.61 -12.08
N GLN A 190 -17.92 10.81 -11.56
CA GLN A 190 -17.80 11.05 -10.13
C GLN A 190 -18.74 10.16 -9.30
N PRO A 191 -20.01 9.95 -9.66
CA PRO A 191 -20.87 8.99 -8.94
C PRO A 191 -20.34 7.56 -8.89
N ALA A 192 -19.69 7.08 -9.96
CA ALA A 192 -19.07 5.75 -9.97
C ALA A 192 -17.86 5.70 -9.04
N VAL A 193 -17.01 6.73 -9.04
CA VAL A 193 -15.87 6.85 -8.14
C VAL A 193 -16.33 6.88 -6.68
N ASP A 194 -17.37 7.66 -6.37
CA ASP A 194 -17.91 7.78 -5.00
C ASP A 194 -18.48 6.44 -4.51
N ARG A 195 -19.18 5.68 -5.37
CA ARG A 195 -19.67 4.34 -5.03
C ARG A 195 -18.52 3.36 -4.77
N GLU A 196 -17.48 3.35 -5.61
CA GLU A 196 -16.36 2.42 -5.46
C GLU A 196 -15.45 2.78 -4.27
N THR A 197 -15.27 4.05 -3.96
CA THR A 197 -14.55 4.46 -2.73
C THR A 197 -15.31 4.08 -1.47
N ALA A 198 -16.63 4.27 -1.44
CA ALA A 198 -17.49 3.83 -0.34
C ALA A 198 -17.46 2.30 -0.18
N ARG A 199 -17.61 1.55 -1.28
CA ARG A 199 -17.53 0.08 -1.31
C ARG A 199 -16.19 -0.43 -0.77
N LEU A 200 -15.09 0.19 -1.17
CA LEU A 200 -13.76 -0.18 -0.68
C LEU A 200 -13.60 0.12 0.82
N ALA A 201 -14.08 1.27 1.28
CA ALA A 201 -14.05 1.64 2.69
C ALA A 201 -14.83 0.64 3.55
N GLU A 202 -16.05 0.28 3.14
CA GLU A 202 -16.88 -0.73 3.80
C GLU A 202 -16.14 -2.08 3.90
N LYS A 203 -15.59 -2.56 2.77
CA LYS A 203 -14.82 -3.82 2.74
C LYS A 203 -13.59 -3.78 3.65
N LEU A 204 -12.87 -2.67 3.71
CA LEU A 204 -11.72 -2.50 4.60
C LEU A 204 -12.15 -2.52 6.07
N HIS A 205 -13.24 -1.87 6.43
CA HIS A 205 -13.78 -1.88 7.79
C HIS A 205 -14.29 -3.26 8.22
N ALA A 206 -14.86 -4.03 7.29
CA ALA A 206 -15.36 -5.38 7.57
C ALA A 206 -14.25 -6.42 7.88
N LEU A 207 -12.99 -6.11 7.58
CA LEU A 207 -11.87 -7.02 7.85
C LEU A 207 -11.28 -6.91 9.27
N GLY A 208 -11.78 -6.00 10.11
CA GLY A 208 -11.31 -5.88 11.51
C GLY A 208 -11.26 -4.47 12.05
#